data_8642b505f5c683c0c423c50ede715c67
#
_entry.id   8642b505f5c683c0c423c50ede715c67
#
_cell.length_a   1.000
_cell.length_b   1.000
_cell.length_c   1.000
_cell.angle_alpha   90.00
_cell.angle_beta   90.00
_cell.angle_gamma   90.00
#
_symmetry.space_group_name_H-M   'P 1'
#
loop_
_entity.id
_entity.type
_entity.pdbx_description
1 polymer ?
#
loop_
_entity_poly.entity_id
_entity_poly.type
_entity_poly.pdbx_seq_one_letter_code
_entity_poly.pdbx_strand_id
1 'polypeptide(L)'
;MTDALEAPADTRVMGIVHRALRRDLARAREVLAVEDALTPAQRTAVGDHLLWLMAFLHEHHEGEDRGLWPRVRAANPDAGPLLDQMDRDHHAIAPGMTALERAAETFRRGGPAAPVVEAIDVLEASLLPHLRREEDETMPVVSASLSQRDWDDYDQEENIENRSPLRLGMVGHWLIDGLTPDAAELVTGLVPPAKRFVLLHGIGPLYRRQARRRWGPQPSGFGVDRGHTFPLPTHGTVSAEVPATPEAIWTVLSDPTRVGEWSHEAIGARWIDGADRAVPGAWFQGRSHARIFGWRRHCLVTVAEPSRLLSWRTRGGIGHDCTEWSYTLEPTTGGTRITQTFTVITVARWYATVISLAVPAHQGRADALTQDLRDLGRLAASDRDLAGVTPPRGS
;
A
#
# COMPACT_ATOMS: atom_id res chain seq x y z
N MET A 1 16.68 -26.03 10.02
CA MET A 1 15.51 -25.49 10.76
C MET A 1 15.86 -25.09 12.19
N THR A 2 16.75 -25.82 12.88
CA THR A 2 17.28 -25.47 14.23
C THR A 2 18.05 -24.16 14.25
N ASP A 3 18.92 -23.88 13.26
CA ASP A 3 19.76 -22.67 13.22
C ASP A 3 18.96 -21.34 13.10
N ALA A 4 17.79 -21.35 12.48
CA ALA A 4 16.97 -20.16 12.32
C ALA A 4 16.27 -19.73 13.63
N LEU A 5 15.98 -20.67 14.52
CA LEU A 5 15.34 -20.40 15.82
C LEU A 5 16.32 -19.92 16.87
N GLU A 6 17.60 -20.15 16.68
CA GLU A 6 18.71 -19.65 17.53
C GLU A 6 19.27 -18.32 17.01
N ALA A 7 18.78 -17.83 15.85
CA ALA A 7 19.17 -16.51 15.34
C ALA A 7 18.63 -15.39 16.25
N PRO A 8 19.23 -14.19 16.21
CA PRO A 8 18.68 -13.01 16.89
C PRO A 8 17.20 -12.75 16.52
N ALA A 9 16.42 -12.29 17.48
CA ALA A 9 14.99 -12.02 17.30
C ALA A 9 14.72 -10.98 16.21
N ASP A 10 13.81 -11.26 15.29
CA ASP A 10 13.34 -10.31 14.27
C ASP A 10 12.23 -9.43 14.84
N THR A 11 12.59 -8.25 15.32
CA THR A 11 11.69 -7.30 16.00
C THR A 11 10.97 -6.33 15.05
N ARG A 12 11.13 -6.46 13.72
CA ARG A 12 10.57 -5.53 12.72
C ARG A 12 9.05 -5.39 12.79
N VAL A 13 8.34 -6.40 13.27
CA VAL A 13 6.87 -6.35 13.45
C VAL A 13 6.46 -5.27 14.43
N MET A 14 7.28 -4.96 15.44
CA MET A 14 7.03 -3.87 16.39
C MET A 14 6.86 -2.52 15.68
N GLY A 15 7.77 -2.17 14.78
CA GLY A 15 7.65 -0.96 13.97
C GLY A 15 6.39 -0.93 13.08
N ILE A 16 5.87 -2.09 12.66
CA ILE A 16 4.61 -2.19 11.91
C ILE A 16 3.42 -1.89 12.82
N VAL A 17 3.41 -2.38 14.05
CA VAL A 17 2.39 -2.07 15.08
C VAL A 17 2.36 -0.56 15.34
N HIS A 18 3.49 0.03 15.64
CA HIS A 18 3.62 1.46 15.91
C HIS A 18 3.21 2.34 14.73
N ARG A 19 3.57 1.95 13.52
CA ARG A 19 3.12 2.62 12.30
C ARG A 19 1.60 2.61 12.18
N ALA A 20 0.95 1.48 12.49
CA ALA A 20 -0.50 1.37 12.42
C ALA A 20 -1.20 2.26 13.46
N LEU A 21 -0.64 2.38 14.68
CA LEU A 21 -1.10 3.31 15.71
C LEU A 21 -1.00 4.77 15.23
N ARG A 22 0.20 5.22 14.81
CA ARG A 22 0.42 6.58 14.29
C ARG A 22 -0.52 6.92 13.12
N ARG A 23 -0.69 5.98 12.20
CA ARG A 23 -1.57 6.13 11.03
C ARG A 23 -3.01 6.39 11.44
N ASP A 24 -3.54 5.60 12.37
CA ASP A 24 -4.96 5.69 12.71
C ASP A 24 -5.26 6.89 13.60
N LEU A 25 -4.34 7.36 14.45
CA LEU A 25 -4.45 8.63 15.15
C LEU A 25 -4.46 9.82 14.16
N ALA A 26 -3.58 9.81 13.16
CA ALA A 26 -3.56 10.81 12.09
C ALA A 26 -4.87 10.81 11.28
N ARG A 27 -5.36 9.64 10.87
CA ARG A 27 -6.66 9.50 10.17
C ARG A 27 -7.84 10.01 11.00
N ALA A 28 -7.82 9.77 12.30
CA ALA A 28 -8.85 10.28 13.19
C ALA A 28 -8.87 11.82 13.17
N ARG A 29 -7.72 12.48 13.25
CA ARG A 29 -7.62 13.95 13.14
C ARG A 29 -8.20 14.47 11.82
N GLU A 30 -7.84 13.84 10.68
CA GLU A 30 -8.34 14.23 9.36
C GLU A 30 -9.86 14.16 9.29
N VAL A 31 -10.45 13.08 9.81
CA VAL A 31 -11.90 12.89 9.80
C VAL A 31 -12.59 13.87 10.78
N LEU A 32 -12.02 14.09 11.95
CA LEU A 32 -12.57 14.99 12.95
C LEU A 32 -12.48 16.48 12.53
N ALA A 33 -11.54 16.84 11.67
CA ALA A 33 -11.42 18.21 11.13
C ALA A 33 -12.62 18.63 10.26
N VAL A 34 -13.41 17.68 9.76
CA VAL A 34 -14.62 17.92 8.95
C VAL A 34 -15.89 17.47 9.69
N GLU A 35 -15.96 17.74 10.99
CA GLU A 35 -17.00 17.25 11.92
C GLU A 35 -18.42 17.44 11.40
N ASP A 36 -18.74 18.60 10.82
CA ASP A 36 -20.07 18.95 10.31
C ASP A 36 -20.53 18.05 9.16
N ALA A 37 -19.58 17.42 8.45
CA ALA A 37 -19.88 16.49 7.37
C ALA A 37 -20.09 15.03 7.84
N LEU A 38 -19.85 14.73 9.12
CA LEU A 38 -19.94 13.38 9.64
C LEU A 38 -21.38 12.93 9.87
N THR A 39 -21.72 11.78 9.28
CA THR A 39 -23.00 11.12 9.62
C THR A 39 -22.96 10.54 11.04
N PRO A 40 -24.10 10.35 11.73
CA PRO A 40 -24.14 9.69 13.04
C PRO A 40 -23.49 8.29 13.01
N ALA A 41 -23.67 7.54 11.94
CA ALA A 41 -23.05 6.23 11.78
C ALA A 41 -21.52 6.30 11.66
N GLN A 42 -20.98 7.33 11.04
CA GLN A 42 -19.54 7.56 10.93
C GLN A 42 -18.96 8.01 12.27
N ARG A 43 -19.63 8.92 12.99
CA ARG A 43 -19.25 9.31 14.37
C ARG A 43 -19.12 8.09 15.29
N THR A 44 -20.15 7.24 15.28
CA THR A 44 -20.12 5.99 16.05
C THR A 44 -18.93 5.11 15.63
N ALA A 45 -18.71 4.93 14.33
CA ALA A 45 -17.64 4.07 13.84
C ALA A 45 -16.22 4.59 14.16
N VAL A 46 -16.03 5.91 14.16
CA VAL A 46 -14.76 6.55 14.57
C VAL A 46 -14.56 6.42 16.09
N GLY A 47 -15.58 6.73 16.89
CA GLY A 47 -15.52 6.60 18.35
C GLY A 47 -15.25 5.16 18.79
N ASP A 48 -15.98 4.18 18.22
CA ASP A 48 -15.76 2.75 18.49
C ASP A 48 -14.32 2.32 18.14
N HIS A 49 -13.77 2.88 17.06
CA HIS A 49 -12.41 2.55 16.65
C HIS A 49 -11.35 3.16 17.58
N LEU A 50 -11.53 4.38 18.03
CA LEU A 50 -10.62 5.00 19.00
C LEU A 50 -10.62 4.24 20.33
N LEU A 51 -11.79 3.81 20.80
CA LEU A 51 -11.90 2.95 21.99
C LEU A 51 -11.19 1.62 21.78
N TRP A 52 -11.38 0.99 20.63
CA TRP A 52 -10.67 -0.24 20.28
C TRP A 52 -9.14 -0.03 20.19
N LEU A 53 -8.70 1.11 19.64
CA LEU A 53 -7.29 1.45 19.52
C LEU A 53 -6.63 1.61 20.90
N MET A 54 -7.32 2.23 21.84
CA MET A 54 -6.83 2.37 23.21
C MET A 54 -6.80 1.03 23.94
N ALA A 55 -7.82 0.19 23.78
CA ALA A 55 -7.81 -1.17 24.33
C ALA A 55 -6.66 -2.02 23.73
N PHE A 56 -6.39 -1.88 22.43
CA PHE A 56 -5.25 -2.53 21.79
C PHE A 56 -3.92 -2.04 22.37
N LEU A 57 -3.73 -0.72 22.48
CA LEU A 57 -2.50 -0.13 23.02
C LEU A 57 -2.26 -0.55 24.47
N HIS A 58 -3.32 -0.64 25.27
CA HIS A 58 -3.22 -1.12 26.65
C HIS A 58 -2.75 -2.57 26.72
N GLU A 59 -3.39 -3.47 25.96
CA GLU A 59 -2.98 -4.87 25.88
C GLU A 59 -1.55 -5.04 25.35
N HIS A 60 -1.12 -4.19 24.42
CA HIS A 60 0.22 -4.18 23.86
C HIS A 60 1.27 -3.86 24.93
N HIS A 61 1.13 -2.75 25.65
CA HIS A 61 2.02 -2.38 26.75
C HIS A 61 2.01 -3.42 27.89
N GLU A 62 0.84 -3.93 28.28
CA GLU A 62 0.74 -4.99 29.28
C GLU A 62 1.45 -6.29 28.84
N GLY A 63 1.40 -6.63 27.56
CA GLY A 63 2.10 -7.78 27.01
C GLY A 63 3.61 -7.62 27.09
N GLU A 64 4.12 -6.42 26.83
CA GLU A 64 5.54 -6.10 26.97
C GLU A 64 6.00 -6.15 28.42
N ASP A 65 5.28 -5.47 29.32
CA ASP A 65 5.61 -5.41 30.74
C ASP A 65 5.59 -6.80 31.40
N ARG A 66 4.62 -7.65 31.02
CA ARG A 66 4.45 -8.98 31.60
C ARG A 66 5.30 -10.05 30.89
N GLY A 67 5.43 -9.96 29.59
CA GLY A 67 6.01 -11.02 28.77
C GLY A 67 7.41 -10.72 28.24
N LEU A 68 7.63 -9.55 27.65
CA LEU A 68 8.86 -9.24 26.94
C LEU A 68 9.98 -8.75 27.86
N TRP A 69 9.70 -7.72 28.69
CA TRP A 69 10.72 -7.13 29.54
C TRP A 69 11.33 -8.11 30.54
N PRO A 70 10.57 -9.02 31.19
CA PRO A 70 11.16 -10.03 32.06
C PRO A 70 12.14 -10.98 31.33
N ARG A 71 11.81 -11.37 30.09
CA ARG A 71 12.68 -12.22 29.27
C ARG A 71 14.00 -11.50 28.93
N VAL A 72 13.90 -10.23 28.49
CA VAL A 72 15.09 -9.42 28.20
C VAL A 72 15.94 -9.20 29.44
N ARG A 73 15.34 -8.87 30.61
CA ARG A 73 16.07 -8.70 31.88
C ARG A 73 16.81 -9.98 32.31
N ALA A 74 16.22 -11.14 32.07
CA ALA A 74 16.83 -12.43 32.39
C ALA A 74 18.02 -12.75 31.48
N ALA A 75 17.91 -12.46 30.18
CA ALA A 75 18.95 -12.71 29.20
C ALA A 75 20.08 -11.64 29.23
N ASN A 76 19.72 -10.39 29.53
CA ASN A 76 20.63 -9.24 29.53
C ASN A 76 20.32 -8.30 30.72
N PRO A 77 20.88 -8.54 31.91
CA PRO A 77 20.67 -7.71 33.08
C PRO A 77 21.08 -6.24 32.91
N ASP A 78 22.04 -5.95 32.01
CA ASP A 78 22.51 -4.59 31.73
C ASP A 78 21.47 -3.73 31.00
N ALA A 79 20.46 -4.34 30.41
CA ALA A 79 19.31 -3.65 29.82
C ALA A 79 18.37 -3.03 30.88
N GLY A 80 18.53 -3.36 32.17
CA GLY A 80 17.66 -2.93 33.24
C GLY A 80 17.25 -1.45 33.21
N PRO A 81 18.21 -0.49 33.16
CA PRO A 81 17.88 0.94 33.14
C PRO A 81 17.00 1.37 31.94
N LEU A 82 17.22 0.78 30.76
CA LEU A 82 16.42 1.06 29.56
C LEU A 82 14.98 0.52 29.72
N LEU A 83 14.85 -0.70 30.23
CA LEU A 83 13.53 -1.31 30.46
C LEU A 83 12.76 -0.59 31.57
N ASP A 84 13.45 -0.10 32.62
CA ASP A 84 12.84 0.77 33.62
C ASP A 84 12.33 2.09 33.03
N GLN A 85 12.96 2.57 31.95
CA GLN A 85 12.48 3.74 31.21
C GLN A 85 11.22 3.40 30.42
N MET A 86 11.15 2.22 29.78
CA MET A 86 9.93 1.76 29.09
C MET A 86 8.75 1.66 30.07
N ASP A 87 8.95 1.05 31.25
CA ASP A 87 7.94 0.98 32.31
C ASP A 87 7.43 2.38 32.72
N ARG A 88 8.33 3.36 32.87
CA ARG A 88 7.96 4.75 33.19
C ARG A 88 7.17 5.41 32.05
N ASP A 89 7.54 5.15 30.82
CA ASP A 89 6.87 5.70 29.65
C ASP A 89 5.44 5.14 29.54
N HIS A 90 5.22 3.83 29.75
CA HIS A 90 3.88 3.22 29.79
C HIS A 90 3.00 3.89 30.85
N HIS A 91 3.53 4.13 32.06
CA HIS A 91 2.81 4.85 33.12
C HIS A 91 2.49 6.31 32.72
N ALA A 92 3.39 6.98 31.99
CA ALA A 92 3.17 8.36 31.52
C ALA A 92 2.15 8.45 30.38
N ILE A 93 1.98 7.40 29.58
CA ILE A 93 1.03 7.31 28.47
C ILE A 93 -0.41 7.06 28.98
N ALA A 94 -0.59 6.29 30.04
CA ALA A 94 -1.89 5.85 30.52
C ALA A 94 -2.92 6.98 30.78
N PRO A 95 -2.56 8.17 31.35
CA PRO A 95 -3.50 9.28 31.48
C PRO A 95 -4.01 9.81 30.12
N GLY A 96 -3.16 9.88 29.10
CA GLY A 96 -3.54 10.28 27.74
C GLY A 96 -4.52 9.28 27.11
N MET A 97 -4.28 7.98 27.28
CA MET A 97 -5.20 6.94 26.83
C MET A 97 -6.58 7.10 27.49
N THR A 98 -6.62 7.25 28.81
CA THR A 98 -7.88 7.46 29.55
C THR A 98 -8.62 8.72 29.10
N ALA A 99 -7.88 9.81 28.81
CA ALA A 99 -8.49 11.04 28.31
C ALA A 99 -9.13 10.82 26.94
N LEU A 100 -8.44 10.12 26.02
CA LEU A 100 -8.95 9.81 24.69
C LEU A 100 -10.15 8.86 24.75
N GLU A 101 -10.15 7.86 25.61
CA GLU A 101 -11.30 6.96 25.81
C GLU A 101 -12.56 7.73 26.22
N ARG A 102 -12.46 8.64 27.20
CA ARG A 102 -13.59 9.46 27.67
C ARG A 102 -14.10 10.39 26.57
N ALA A 103 -13.19 11.03 25.85
CA ALA A 103 -13.53 11.93 24.74
C ALA A 103 -14.19 11.17 23.58
N ALA A 104 -13.64 10.01 23.18
CA ALA A 104 -14.18 9.13 22.15
C ALA A 104 -15.58 8.60 22.51
N GLU A 105 -15.81 8.20 23.78
CA GLU A 105 -17.12 7.75 24.25
C GLU A 105 -18.16 8.87 24.18
N THR A 106 -17.78 10.10 24.53
CA THR A 106 -18.66 11.27 24.42
C THR A 106 -18.96 11.62 22.99
N PHE A 107 -17.94 11.63 22.13
CA PHE A 107 -18.05 11.88 20.69
C PHE A 107 -18.96 10.86 20.00
N ARG A 108 -18.80 9.58 20.31
CA ARG A 108 -19.61 8.48 19.80
C ARG A 108 -21.11 8.69 20.03
N ARG A 109 -21.47 9.33 21.15
CA ARG A 109 -22.86 9.65 21.54
C ARG A 109 -23.36 10.98 20.99
N GLY A 110 -22.60 11.65 20.11
CA GLY A 110 -22.98 12.92 19.49
C GLY A 110 -22.34 14.17 20.11
N GLY A 111 -21.38 14.00 21.03
CA GLY A 111 -20.58 15.11 21.57
C GLY A 111 -19.64 15.73 20.53
N PRO A 112 -19.03 16.89 20.80
CA PRO A 112 -18.16 17.60 19.88
C PRO A 112 -16.85 16.84 19.60
N ALA A 113 -16.21 17.11 18.43
CA ALA A 113 -14.95 16.51 18.02
C ALA A 113 -13.73 17.14 18.72
N ALA A 114 -13.78 18.43 19.06
CA ALA A 114 -12.64 19.16 19.62
C ALA A 114 -11.99 18.45 20.83
N PRO A 115 -12.73 17.96 21.86
CA PRO A 115 -12.13 17.23 22.98
C PRO A 115 -11.41 15.94 22.56
N VAL A 116 -11.82 15.30 21.46
CA VAL A 116 -11.12 14.11 20.95
C VAL A 116 -9.78 14.52 20.35
N VAL A 117 -9.73 15.60 19.57
CA VAL A 117 -8.49 16.13 19.00
C VAL A 117 -7.51 16.54 20.11
N GLU A 118 -7.98 17.26 21.14
CA GLU A 118 -7.16 17.64 22.31
C GLU A 118 -6.61 16.40 23.04
N ALA A 119 -7.43 15.37 23.21
CA ALA A 119 -7.01 14.14 23.87
C ALA A 119 -5.98 13.35 23.03
N ILE A 120 -6.09 13.39 21.69
CA ILE A 120 -5.07 12.84 20.80
C ILE A 120 -3.75 13.62 20.96
N ASP A 121 -3.78 14.97 21.05
CA ASP A 121 -2.59 15.79 21.27
C ASP A 121 -1.89 15.42 22.59
N VAL A 122 -2.66 15.27 23.67
CA VAL A 122 -2.15 14.86 24.99
C VAL A 122 -1.52 13.46 24.93
N LEU A 123 -2.19 12.51 24.27
CA LEU A 123 -1.67 11.14 24.10
C LEU A 123 -0.37 11.14 23.30
N GLU A 124 -0.35 11.80 22.13
CA GLU A 124 0.81 11.81 21.24
C GLU A 124 2.03 12.47 21.87
N ALA A 125 1.85 13.43 22.77
CA ALA A 125 2.95 14.08 23.49
C ALA A 125 3.80 13.10 24.32
N SER A 126 3.19 12.05 24.87
CA SER A 126 3.90 10.98 25.61
C SER A 126 4.16 9.75 24.74
N LEU A 127 3.19 9.34 23.91
CA LEU A 127 3.26 8.13 23.10
C LEU A 127 4.34 8.21 22.03
N LEU A 128 4.42 9.30 21.23
CA LEU A 128 5.34 9.36 20.09
C LEU A 128 6.83 9.32 20.50
N PRO A 129 7.28 9.98 21.58
CA PRO A 129 8.65 9.80 22.09
C PRO A 129 8.94 8.38 22.58
N HIS A 130 7.97 7.73 23.25
CA HIS A 130 8.08 6.34 23.67
C HIS A 130 8.27 5.41 22.48
N LEU A 131 7.35 5.43 21.48
CA LEU A 131 7.44 4.58 20.31
C LEU A 131 8.78 4.73 19.56
N ARG A 132 9.33 5.95 19.50
CA ARG A 132 10.67 6.17 18.90
C ARG A 132 11.77 5.54 19.73
N ARG A 133 11.76 5.74 21.06
CA ARG A 133 12.77 5.15 21.93
C ARG A 133 12.73 3.64 21.87
N GLU A 134 11.56 3.07 21.83
CA GLU A 134 11.40 1.64 21.71
C GLU A 134 11.96 1.11 20.39
N GLU A 135 11.61 1.74 19.26
CA GLU A 135 12.12 1.37 17.93
C GLU A 135 13.64 1.54 17.81
N ASP A 136 14.18 2.66 18.30
CA ASP A 136 15.58 3.06 18.07
C ASP A 136 16.55 2.48 19.10
N GLU A 137 16.12 2.29 20.35
CA GLU A 137 16.99 1.90 21.45
C GLU A 137 16.63 0.51 22.00
N THR A 138 15.35 0.22 22.24
CA THR A 138 14.91 -1.00 22.94
C THR A 138 14.89 -2.21 22.02
N MET A 139 14.31 -2.10 20.83
CA MET A 139 14.21 -3.23 19.89
C MET A 139 15.58 -3.77 19.44
N PRO A 140 16.62 -2.97 19.20
CA PRO A 140 17.98 -3.49 18.99
C PRO A 140 18.53 -4.31 20.17
N VAL A 141 18.24 -3.87 21.42
CA VAL A 141 18.64 -4.62 22.62
C VAL A 141 17.84 -5.92 22.75
N VAL A 142 16.54 -5.90 22.48
CA VAL A 142 15.70 -7.12 22.42
C VAL A 142 16.28 -8.11 21.43
N SER A 143 16.53 -7.66 20.20
CA SER A 143 17.08 -8.50 19.12
C SER A 143 18.45 -9.10 19.49
N ALA A 144 19.31 -8.35 20.17
CA ALA A 144 20.61 -8.83 20.60
C ALA A 144 20.55 -9.77 21.83
N SER A 145 19.48 -9.70 22.61
CA SER A 145 19.34 -10.42 23.90
C SER A 145 18.54 -11.70 23.79
N LEU A 146 17.57 -11.77 22.85
CA LEU A 146 16.66 -12.91 22.69
C LEU A 146 16.92 -13.65 21.38
N SER A 147 16.70 -14.96 21.40
CA SER A 147 16.63 -15.75 20.18
C SER A 147 15.29 -15.56 19.47
N GLN A 148 15.22 -15.92 18.18
CA GLN A 148 13.96 -15.93 17.44
C GLN A 148 12.92 -16.83 18.12
N ARG A 149 13.33 -17.91 18.77
CA ARG A 149 12.44 -18.79 19.54
C ARG A 149 11.81 -18.06 20.72
N ASP A 150 12.62 -17.34 21.51
CA ASP A 150 12.10 -16.59 22.68
C ASP A 150 11.09 -15.51 22.25
N TRP A 151 11.35 -14.87 21.09
CA TRP A 151 10.44 -13.90 20.48
C TRP A 151 9.14 -14.55 19.99
N ASP A 152 9.23 -15.69 19.31
CA ASP A 152 8.06 -16.42 18.81
C ASP A 152 7.20 -16.93 19.97
N ASP A 153 7.83 -17.44 21.06
CA ASP A 153 7.14 -17.88 22.26
C ASP A 153 6.42 -16.70 22.95
N TYR A 154 7.07 -15.55 23.05
CA TYR A 154 6.44 -14.31 23.57
C TYR A 154 5.24 -13.90 22.71
N ASP A 155 5.41 -13.82 21.38
CA ASP A 155 4.34 -13.41 20.46
C ASP A 155 3.16 -14.40 20.51
N GLN A 156 3.45 -15.69 20.58
CA GLN A 156 2.44 -16.73 20.71
C GLN A 156 1.64 -16.57 22.01
N GLU A 157 2.29 -16.39 23.14
CA GLU A 157 1.65 -16.29 24.46
C GLU A 157 0.82 -15.03 24.62
N GLU A 158 1.36 -13.85 24.24
CA GLU A 158 0.75 -12.56 24.52
C GLU A 158 -0.18 -12.07 23.41
N ASN A 159 0.12 -12.37 22.13
CA ASN A 159 -0.57 -11.79 20.99
C ASN A 159 -1.50 -12.77 20.25
N ILE A 160 -1.23 -14.07 20.29
CA ILE A 160 -1.94 -15.07 19.49
C ILE A 160 -2.82 -15.99 20.35
N GLU A 161 -2.28 -16.52 21.45
CA GLU A 161 -2.98 -17.49 22.29
C GLU A 161 -4.25 -16.87 22.89
N ASN A 162 -5.30 -17.68 22.96
CA ASN A 162 -6.61 -17.27 23.49
C ASN A 162 -7.32 -16.14 22.70
N ARG A 163 -6.83 -15.76 21.52
CA ARG A 163 -7.51 -14.81 20.64
C ARG A 163 -8.39 -15.52 19.62
N SER A 164 -9.59 -15.00 19.38
CA SER A 164 -10.47 -15.57 18.36
C SER A 164 -9.88 -15.36 16.94
N PRO A 165 -10.11 -16.30 15.99
CA PRO A 165 -9.66 -16.13 14.60
C PRO A 165 -10.16 -14.83 13.95
N LEU A 166 -11.37 -14.38 14.31
CA LEU A 166 -11.91 -13.12 13.83
C LEU A 166 -11.07 -11.93 14.32
N ARG A 167 -10.72 -11.91 15.61
CA ARG A 167 -9.89 -10.85 16.19
C ARG A 167 -8.50 -10.82 15.56
N LEU A 168 -7.83 -11.98 15.47
CA LEU A 168 -6.52 -12.09 14.81
C LEU A 168 -6.56 -11.60 13.37
N GLY A 169 -7.58 -11.99 12.61
CA GLY A 169 -7.75 -11.53 11.25
C GLY A 169 -8.02 -10.02 11.14
N MET A 170 -8.82 -9.46 12.05
CA MET A 170 -9.07 -8.00 12.07
C MET A 170 -7.82 -7.20 12.43
N VAL A 171 -7.05 -7.65 13.44
CA VAL A 171 -5.75 -7.05 13.81
C VAL A 171 -4.76 -7.21 12.66
N GLY A 172 -4.61 -8.38 12.07
CA GLY A 172 -3.73 -8.60 10.93
C GLY A 172 -4.04 -7.67 9.75
N HIS A 173 -5.32 -7.50 9.41
CA HIS A 173 -5.72 -6.54 8.37
C HIS A 173 -5.46 -5.08 8.75
N TRP A 174 -5.59 -4.74 10.03
CA TRP A 174 -5.27 -3.41 10.53
C TRP A 174 -3.76 -3.13 10.44
N LEU A 175 -2.92 -4.10 10.78
CA LEU A 175 -1.47 -3.98 10.68
C LEU A 175 -1.01 -3.77 9.23
N ILE A 176 -1.53 -4.58 8.29
CA ILE A 176 -1.12 -4.51 6.88
C ILE A 176 -1.78 -3.36 6.10
N ASP A 177 -2.74 -2.64 6.67
CA ASP A 177 -3.42 -1.52 6.00
C ASP A 177 -2.43 -0.40 5.63
N GLY A 178 -2.26 -0.17 4.32
CA GLY A 178 -1.34 0.82 3.76
C GLY A 178 0.15 0.46 3.88
N LEU A 179 0.51 -0.81 4.11
CA LEU A 179 1.88 -1.30 3.95
C LEU A 179 2.20 -1.60 2.48
N THR A 180 3.49 -1.55 2.16
CA THR A 180 4.00 -2.15 0.92
C THR A 180 3.85 -3.67 0.96
N PRO A 181 3.78 -4.36 -0.19
CA PRO A 181 3.70 -5.81 -0.24
C PRO A 181 4.78 -6.52 0.59
N ASP A 182 6.03 -6.09 0.46
CA ASP A 182 7.17 -6.69 1.17
C ASP A 182 7.04 -6.54 2.70
N ALA A 183 6.63 -5.35 3.17
CA ALA A 183 6.41 -5.13 4.60
C ALA A 183 5.20 -5.92 5.13
N ALA A 184 4.15 -6.09 4.32
CA ALA A 184 2.98 -6.89 4.69
C ALA A 184 3.31 -8.39 4.72
N GLU A 185 4.30 -8.86 3.96
CA GLU A 185 4.75 -10.24 4.00
C GLU A 185 5.37 -10.62 5.35
N LEU A 186 6.01 -9.69 6.04
CA LEU A 186 6.50 -9.90 7.41
C LEU A 186 5.36 -10.32 8.35
N VAL A 187 4.20 -9.64 8.27
CA VAL A 187 3.03 -9.97 9.11
C VAL A 187 2.31 -11.22 8.61
N THR A 188 2.09 -11.30 7.30
CA THR A 188 1.34 -12.44 6.73
C THR A 188 2.16 -13.73 6.72
N GLY A 189 3.50 -13.62 6.73
CA GLY A 189 4.44 -14.74 6.82
C GLY A 189 4.36 -15.49 8.15
N LEU A 190 3.97 -14.83 9.24
CA LEU A 190 3.77 -15.44 10.55
C LEU A 190 2.62 -16.46 10.58
N VAL A 191 1.73 -16.42 9.57
CA VAL A 191 0.55 -17.29 9.52
C VAL A 191 0.74 -18.41 8.49
N PRO A 192 0.51 -19.70 8.87
CA PRO A 192 0.56 -20.81 7.94
C PRO A 192 -0.31 -20.59 6.69
N PRO A 193 0.10 -21.05 5.49
CA PRO A 193 -0.53 -20.69 4.21
C PRO A 193 -2.05 -20.93 4.15
N ALA A 194 -2.52 -22.05 4.69
CA ALA A 194 -3.95 -22.38 4.69
C ALA A 194 -4.77 -21.41 5.59
N LYS A 195 -4.27 -21.12 6.79
CA LYS A 195 -4.89 -20.14 7.69
C LYS A 195 -4.82 -18.71 7.12
N ARG A 196 -3.67 -18.35 6.53
CA ARG A 196 -3.46 -17.06 5.84
C ARG A 196 -4.53 -16.82 4.78
N PHE A 197 -4.80 -17.82 3.94
CA PHE A 197 -5.85 -17.73 2.91
C PHE A 197 -7.22 -17.38 3.53
N VAL A 198 -7.64 -18.08 4.58
CA VAL A 198 -8.91 -17.84 5.26
C VAL A 198 -8.95 -16.44 5.91
N LEU A 199 -7.89 -16.05 6.58
CA LEU A 199 -7.82 -14.72 7.22
C LEU A 199 -7.90 -13.60 6.16
N LEU A 200 -7.09 -13.68 5.11
CA LEU A 200 -7.05 -12.63 4.09
C LEU A 200 -8.33 -12.55 3.26
N HIS A 201 -8.93 -13.67 2.89
CA HIS A 201 -10.10 -13.72 2.00
C HIS A 201 -11.43 -13.73 2.74
N GLY A 202 -11.50 -14.33 3.93
CA GLY A 202 -12.72 -14.40 4.74
C GLY A 202 -12.97 -13.13 5.54
N ILE A 203 -11.95 -12.57 6.22
CA ILE A 203 -12.09 -11.44 7.14
C ILE A 203 -11.84 -10.10 6.45
N GLY A 204 -11.01 -10.04 5.41
CA GLY A 204 -10.69 -8.82 4.69
C GLY A 204 -11.89 -7.98 4.23
N PRO A 205 -12.96 -8.56 3.66
CA PRO A 205 -14.15 -7.80 3.31
C PRO A 205 -14.82 -7.10 4.50
N LEU A 206 -14.83 -7.75 5.68
CA LEU A 206 -15.37 -7.17 6.92
C LEU A 206 -14.54 -5.98 7.38
N TYR A 207 -13.21 -6.15 7.45
CA TYR A 207 -12.29 -5.06 7.79
C TYR A 207 -12.48 -3.86 6.87
N ARG A 208 -12.47 -4.07 5.55
CA ARG A 208 -12.67 -2.98 4.57
C ARG A 208 -14.01 -2.27 4.74
N ARG A 209 -15.09 -3.00 5.03
CA ARG A 209 -16.40 -2.39 5.30
C ARG A 209 -16.33 -1.49 6.54
N GLN A 210 -15.67 -1.94 7.61
CA GLN A 210 -15.50 -1.13 8.83
C GLN A 210 -14.60 0.09 8.57
N ALA A 211 -13.47 -0.08 7.86
CA ALA A 211 -12.58 1.02 7.51
C ALA A 211 -13.30 2.11 6.69
N ARG A 212 -14.13 1.72 5.70
CA ARG A 212 -14.95 2.68 4.95
C ARG A 212 -15.98 3.40 5.79
N ARG A 213 -16.57 2.75 6.78
CA ARG A 213 -17.51 3.39 7.71
C ARG A 213 -16.84 4.42 8.59
N ARG A 214 -15.60 4.18 9.01
CA ARG A 214 -14.81 5.08 9.84
C ARG A 214 -14.25 6.27 9.05
N TRP A 215 -13.54 5.96 8.00
CA TRP A 215 -12.71 6.91 7.27
C TRP A 215 -13.41 7.56 6.07
N GLY A 216 -14.63 7.13 5.74
CA GLY A 216 -15.34 7.56 4.52
C GLY A 216 -14.79 6.92 3.24
N PRO A 217 -15.24 7.37 2.08
CA PRO A 217 -14.61 7.02 0.81
C PRO A 217 -13.21 7.61 0.79
N GLN A 218 -12.20 6.76 0.93
CA GLN A 218 -10.79 7.17 0.97
C GLN A 218 -10.41 7.86 -0.34
N PRO A 219 -9.76 9.04 -0.28
CA PRO A 219 -9.02 9.55 -1.43
C PRO A 219 -8.02 8.49 -1.87
N SER A 220 -7.76 8.41 -3.16
CA SER A 220 -6.96 7.37 -3.82
C SER A 220 -5.49 7.23 -3.34
N GLY A 221 -5.07 7.94 -2.30
CA GLY A 221 -3.77 7.81 -1.65
C GLY A 221 -3.76 6.94 -0.39
N PHE A 222 -4.93 6.64 0.18
CA PHE A 222 -5.08 5.70 1.30
C PHE A 222 -5.78 4.42 0.82
N GLY A 223 -5.23 3.83 -0.21
CA GLY A 223 -5.71 2.55 -0.69
C GLY A 223 -5.53 1.53 0.42
N VAL A 224 -6.64 1.00 0.95
CA VAL A 224 -6.59 -0.37 1.46
C VAL A 224 -5.99 -1.16 0.30
N ASP A 225 -4.75 -1.60 0.45
CA ASP A 225 -4.06 -2.30 -0.63
C ASP A 225 -4.88 -3.54 -1.01
N ARG A 226 -5.64 -3.42 -2.11
CA ARG A 226 -6.42 -4.53 -2.64
C ARG A 226 -5.51 -5.65 -3.15
N GLY A 227 -4.20 -5.40 -3.24
CA GLY A 227 -3.20 -6.35 -3.67
C GLY A 227 -3.16 -7.61 -2.81
N HIS A 228 -3.36 -7.50 -1.50
CA HIS A 228 -3.33 -8.64 -0.58
C HIS A 228 -4.61 -9.50 -0.59
N THR A 229 -5.72 -8.99 -1.09
CA THR A 229 -6.99 -9.73 -1.22
C THR A 229 -7.34 -10.05 -2.67
N PHE A 230 -6.54 -9.56 -3.58
CA PHE A 230 -6.71 -9.75 -5.01
C PHE A 230 -5.48 -10.48 -5.55
N PRO A 231 -5.65 -11.52 -6.38
CA PRO A 231 -4.54 -12.33 -6.88
C PRO A 231 -3.61 -11.58 -7.85
N LEU A 232 -3.92 -10.31 -8.19
CA LEU A 232 -3.12 -9.42 -9.05
C LEU A 232 -3.08 -8.01 -8.44
N PRO A 233 -1.99 -7.24 -8.65
CA PRO A 233 -1.94 -5.82 -8.33
C PRO A 233 -3.10 -5.07 -8.98
N THR A 234 -3.83 -4.28 -8.18
CA THR A 234 -4.96 -3.47 -8.68
C THR A 234 -4.56 -2.05 -9.07
N HIS A 235 -3.37 -1.63 -8.70
CA HIS A 235 -2.76 -0.36 -9.09
C HIS A 235 -1.23 -0.50 -9.03
N GLY A 236 -0.56 0.39 -9.71
CA GLY A 236 0.89 0.51 -9.65
C GLY A 236 1.36 1.78 -10.33
N THR A 237 2.54 2.25 -9.92
CA THR A 237 3.21 3.41 -10.50
C THR A 237 4.67 3.07 -10.71
N VAL A 238 5.18 3.35 -11.89
CA VAL A 238 6.60 3.28 -12.22
C VAL A 238 7.04 4.55 -12.90
N SER A 239 8.30 4.92 -12.78
CA SER A 239 8.85 6.09 -13.48
C SER A 239 10.27 5.84 -13.95
N ALA A 240 10.63 6.50 -15.06
CA ALA A 240 11.99 6.51 -15.60
C ALA A 240 12.34 7.89 -16.14
N GLU A 241 13.60 8.29 -15.99
CA GLU A 241 14.15 9.45 -16.69
C GLU A 241 14.82 8.96 -17.99
N VAL A 242 14.50 9.63 -19.10
CA VAL A 242 14.95 9.24 -20.43
C VAL A 242 15.50 10.44 -21.19
N PRO A 243 16.53 10.29 -22.04
CA PRO A 243 17.18 11.42 -22.75
C PRO A 243 16.42 11.79 -24.05
N ALA A 244 15.10 11.95 -23.96
CA ALA A 244 14.24 12.38 -25.07
C ALA A 244 13.33 13.52 -24.61
N THR A 245 12.93 14.42 -25.52
CA THR A 245 12.01 15.50 -25.16
C THR A 245 10.57 14.99 -25.02
N PRO A 246 9.71 15.69 -24.26
CA PRO A 246 8.31 15.31 -24.12
C PRO A 246 7.58 15.18 -25.46
N GLU A 247 7.92 16.03 -26.45
CA GLU A 247 7.33 16.01 -27.79
C GLU A 247 7.73 14.74 -28.57
N ALA A 248 9.00 14.35 -28.50
CA ALA A 248 9.47 13.14 -29.15
C ALA A 248 8.82 11.90 -28.54
N ILE A 249 8.72 11.85 -27.22
CA ILE A 249 8.04 10.75 -26.52
C ILE A 249 6.56 10.72 -26.87
N TRP A 250 5.91 11.88 -26.90
CA TRP A 250 4.50 12.00 -27.28
C TRP A 250 4.22 11.42 -28.67
N THR A 251 5.08 11.71 -29.64
CA THR A 251 4.94 11.21 -31.01
C THR A 251 4.88 9.69 -31.07
N VAL A 252 5.65 9.00 -30.24
CA VAL A 252 5.65 7.53 -30.16
C VAL A 252 4.49 7.02 -29.30
N LEU A 253 4.31 7.61 -28.12
CA LEU A 253 3.36 7.16 -27.12
C LEU A 253 1.90 7.35 -27.58
N SER A 254 1.59 8.44 -28.28
CA SER A 254 0.24 8.76 -28.74
C SER A 254 -0.20 7.98 -29.98
N ASP A 255 0.73 7.26 -30.61
CA ASP A 255 0.41 6.32 -31.69
C ASP A 255 0.42 4.86 -31.17
N PRO A 256 -0.72 4.29 -30.82
CA PRO A 256 -0.79 2.93 -30.29
C PRO A 256 -0.34 1.88 -31.30
N THR A 257 -0.27 2.18 -32.60
CA THR A 257 0.22 1.21 -33.60
C THR A 257 1.69 0.88 -33.37
N ARG A 258 2.42 1.74 -32.70
CA ARG A 258 3.84 1.61 -32.37
C ARG A 258 4.11 0.91 -31.03
N VAL A 259 3.08 0.56 -30.26
CA VAL A 259 3.26 0.00 -28.91
C VAL A 259 4.13 -1.25 -28.87
N GLY A 260 4.10 -2.07 -29.94
CA GLY A 260 4.94 -3.27 -30.05
C GLY A 260 6.44 -3.01 -30.23
N GLU A 261 6.86 -1.75 -30.44
CA GLU A 261 8.26 -1.38 -30.60
C GLU A 261 8.96 -1.16 -29.22
N TRP A 262 8.17 -0.93 -28.15
CA TRP A 262 8.71 -0.61 -26.83
C TRP A 262 8.08 -1.37 -25.65
N SER A 263 6.91 -2.00 -25.81
CA SER A 263 6.25 -2.73 -24.74
C SER A 263 6.65 -4.20 -24.73
N HIS A 264 6.95 -4.75 -23.54
CA HIS A 264 7.25 -6.17 -23.37
C HIS A 264 6.03 -7.09 -23.53
N GLU A 265 4.82 -6.57 -23.37
CA GLU A 265 3.57 -7.35 -23.36
C GLU A 265 2.69 -7.05 -24.58
N ALA A 266 2.57 -5.79 -24.97
CA ALA A 266 1.76 -5.38 -26.10
C ALA A 266 2.55 -5.55 -27.40
N ILE A 267 2.04 -6.40 -28.30
CA ILE A 267 2.69 -6.74 -29.57
C ILE A 267 2.20 -5.90 -30.75
N GLY A 268 1.28 -4.97 -30.49
CA GLY A 268 0.76 -4.04 -31.48
C GLY A 268 -0.66 -3.58 -31.16
N ALA A 269 -1.10 -2.53 -31.84
CA ALA A 269 -2.47 -2.06 -31.77
C ALA A 269 -2.90 -1.48 -33.13
N ARG A 270 -4.18 -1.14 -33.23
CA ARG A 270 -4.75 -0.45 -34.37
C ARG A 270 -5.86 0.48 -33.94
N TRP A 271 -6.02 1.59 -34.59
CA TRP A 271 -7.18 2.44 -34.43
C TRP A 271 -8.45 1.72 -34.93
N ILE A 272 -9.58 2.00 -34.30
CA ILE A 272 -10.90 1.48 -34.67
C ILE A 272 -11.93 2.62 -34.61
N ASP A 273 -13.14 2.36 -35.12
CA ASP A 273 -14.27 3.30 -35.11
C ASP A 273 -13.94 4.65 -35.80
N GLY A 274 -13.09 4.62 -36.83
CA GLY A 274 -12.71 5.80 -37.62
C GLY A 274 -11.70 6.74 -36.93
N ALA A 275 -11.14 6.35 -35.80
CA ALA A 275 -10.06 7.10 -35.16
C ALA A 275 -8.74 6.92 -35.93
N ASP A 276 -7.92 7.97 -35.93
CA ASP A 276 -6.59 8.00 -36.55
C ASP A 276 -5.52 8.65 -35.64
N ARG A 277 -5.91 9.15 -34.48
CA ARG A 277 -5.03 9.84 -33.51
C ARG A 277 -5.58 9.78 -32.10
N ALA A 278 -4.70 10.04 -31.12
CA ALA A 278 -5.05 10.10 -29.72
C ALA A 278 -5.80 11.41 -29.40
N VAL A 279 -7.13 11.33 -29.31
CA VAL A 279 -8.00 12.38 -28.79
C VAL A 279 -9.00 11.74 -27.80
N PRO A 280 -9.50 12.50 -26.80
CA PRO A 280 -10.53 11.96 -25.92
C PRO A 280 -11.73 11.42 -26.71
N GLY A 281 -12.17 10.21 -26.42
CA GLY A 281 -13.21 9.49 -27.16
C GLY A 281 -12.72 8.59 -28.29
N ALA A 282 -11.48 8.69 -28.73
CA ALA A 282 -10.89 7.81 -29.73
C ALA A 282 -10.75 6.38 -29.22
N TRP A 283 -10.99 5.40 -30.09
CA TRP A 283 -10.86 3.98 -29.77
C TRP A 283 -9.71 3.33 -30.52
N PHE A 284 -8.99 2.45 -29.83
CA PHE A 284 -8.03 1.55 -30.46
C PHE A 284 -8.14 0.13 -29.89
N GLN A 285 -7.72 -0.86 -30.64
CA GLN A 285 -7.66 -2.25 -30.24
C GLN A 285 -6.22 -2.67 -30.06
N GLY A 286 -5.83 -2.92 -28.79
CA GLY A 286 -4.53 -3.49 -28.44
C GLY A 286 -4.53 -5.02 -28.57
N ARG A 287 -3.37 -5.57 -28.91
CA ARG A 287 -3.05 -7.00 -28.89
C ARG A 287 -1.89 -7.22 -27.96
N SER A 288 -2.07 -8.13 -27.01
CA SER A 288 -1.02 -8.51 -26.05
C SER A 288 -0.78 -10.01 -26.11
N HIS A 289 0.41 -10.43 -25.70
CA HIS A 289 0.82 -11.82 -25.69
C HIS A 289 1.68 -12.10 -24.43
N ALA A 290 1.39 -13.20 -23.75
CA ALA A 290 2.25 -13.72 -22.71
C ALA A 290 2.38 -15.24 -22.83
N ARG A 291 3.60 -15.70 -23.07
CA ARG A 291 3.93 -17.11 -23.33
C ARG A 291 3.09 -17.68 -24.46
N ILE A 292 2.10 -18.54 -24.13
CA ILE A 292 1.22 -19.22 -25.11
C ILE A 292 -0.16 -18.56 -25.24
N PHE A 293 -0.44 -17.51 -24.43
CA PHE A 293 -1.73 -16.85 -24.43
C PHE A 293 -1.65 -15.49 -25.10
N GLY A 294 -2.54 -15.23 -26.05
CA GLY A 294 -2.74 -13.92 -26.65
C GLY A 294 -4.15 -13.41 -26.38
N TRP A 295 -4.28 -12.10 -26.17
CA TRP A 295 -5.59 -11.47 -25.96
C TRP A 295 -5.67 -10.11 -26.65
N ARG A 296 -6.90 -9.65 -26.82
CA ARG A 296 -7.21 -8.34 -27.41
C ARG A 296 -7.99 -7.50 -26.40
N ARG A 297 -7.72 -6.19 -26.40
CA ARG A 297 -8.41 -5.22 -25.55
C ARG A 297 -8.90 -4.05 -26.40
N HIS A 298 -10.13 -3.59 -26.13
CA HIS A 298 -10.59 -2.31 -26.63
C HIS A 298 -10.20 -1.23 -25.64
N CYS A 299 -9.63 -0.16 -26.14
CA CYS A 299 -9.08 0.92 -25.34
C CYS A 299 -9.73 2.24 -25.76
N LEU A 300 -10.29 2.95 -24.82
CA LEU A 300 -10.88 4.28 -24.99
C LEU A 300 -9.92 5.32 -24.45
N VAL A 301 -9.45 6.23 -25.28
CA VAL A 301 -8.67 7.39 -24.85
C VAL A 301 -9.57 8.28 -24.00
N THR A 302 -9.14 8.55 -22.76
CA THR A 302 -9.89 9.38 -21.79
C THR A 302 -9.31 10.77 -21.66
N VAL A 303 -7.97 10.91 -21.74
CA VAL A 303 -7.26 12.18 -21.71
C VAL A 303 -6.15 12.12 -22.76
N ALA A 304 -5.99 13.20 -23.52
CA ALA A 304 -4.87 13.39 -24.45
C ALA A 304 -4.44 14.86 -24.45
N GLU A 305 -3.46 15.17 -23.63
CA GLU A 305 -2.82 16.48 -23.53
C GLU A 305 -1.42 16.39 -24.14
N PRO A 306 -1.20 16.91 -25.34
CA PRO A 306 0.06 16.75 -26.06
C PRO A 306 1.28 17.07 -25.21
N SER A 307 2.28 16.19 -25.28
CA SER A 307 3.56 16.28 -24.55
C SER A 307 3.46 16.34 -23.03
N ARG A 308 2.27 16.06 -22.45
CA ARG A 308 2.04 16.14 -20.99
C ARG A 308 1.38 14.92 -20.39
N LEU A 309 0.21 14.52 -20.90
CA LEU A 309 -0.61 13.47 -20.30
C LEU A 309 -1.39 12.67 -21.34
N LEU A 310 -1.23 11.38 -21.33
CA LEU A 310 -2.06 10.45 -22.09
C LEU A 310 -2.68 9.42 -21.14
N SER A 311 -4.01 9.26 -21.21
CA SER A 311 -4.71 8.23 -20.45
C SER A 311 -5.73 7.51 -21.29
N TRP A 312 -5.90 6.22 -21.01
CA TRP A 312 -6.95 5.42 -21.64
C TRP A 312 -7.49 4.36 -20.67
N ARG A 313 -8.69 3.88 -20.96
CA ARG A 313 -9.34 2.76 -20.26
C ARG A 313 -9.44 1.56 -21.16
N THR A 314 -8.93 0.43 -20.69
CA THR A 314 -9.18 -0.85 -21.34
C THR A 314 -10.57 -1.33 -20.99
N ARG A 315 -11.30 -1.86 -21.97
CA ARG A 315 -12.64 -2.43 -21.77
C ARG A 315 -12.73 -3.83 -22.35
N GLY A 316 -13.48 -4.64 -21.63
CA GLY A 316 -14.01 -5.89 -22.12
C GLY A 316 -13.01 -7.04 -22.12
N GLY A 317 -13.53 -8.16 -21.97
CA GLY A 317 -12.98 -9.49 -21.93
C GLY A 317 -13.94 -10.36 -21.18
N ILE A 318 -13.61 -11.62 -21.05
CA ILE A 318 -14.44 -12.64 -20.38
C ILE A 318 -14.74 -12.28 -18.91
N GLY A 319 -14.04 -11.34 -18.30
CA GLY A 319 -14.21 -10.96 -16.88
C GLY A 319 -14.78 -9.57 -16.66
N HIS A 320 -15.30 -8.87 -17.68
CA HIS A 320 -15.75 -7.48 -17.61
C HIS A 320 -14.73 -6.57 -16.93
N ASP A 321 -13.44 -6.83 -17.19
CA ASP A 321 -12.35 -6.07 -16.61
C ASP A 321 -12.18 -4.70 -17.25
N CYS A 322 -11.83 -3.72 -16.42
CA CYS A 322 -11.51 -2.37 -16.84
C CYS A 322 -10.29 -1.88 -16.05
N THR A 323 -9.28 -1.44 -16.78
CA THR A 323 -8.06 -0.85 -16.21
C THR A 323 -7.84 0.51 -16.84
N GLU A 324 -7.59 1.51 -16.03
CA GLU A 324 -7.14 2.82 -16.48
C GLU A 324 -5.61 2.85 -16.46
N TRP A 325 -5.05 3.32 -17.57
CA TRP A 325 -3.61 3.54 -17.77
C TRP A 325 -3.37 5.02 -17.99
N SER A 326 -2.33 5.57 -17.38
CA SER A 326 -1.96 6.97 -17.53
C SER A 326 -0.46 7.13 -17.63
N TYR A 327 -0.02 8.03 -18.51
CA TYR A 327 1.38 8.40 -18.73
C TYR A 327 1.50 9.91 -18.59
N THR A 328 2.29 10.36 -17.61
CA THR A 328 2.63 11.76 -17.41
C THR A 328 4.07 12.01 -17.89
N LEU A 329 4.28 13.07 -18.62
CA LEU A 329 5.57 13.52 -19.17
C LEU A 329 5.97 14.83 -18.51
N GLU A 330 7.07 14.82 -17.78
CA GLU A 330 7.61 15.99 -17.08
C GLU A 330 9.03 16.29 -17.59
N PRO A 331 9.27 17.48 -18.15
CA PRO A 331 10.62 17.84 -18.62
C PRO A 331 11.60 17.88 -17.44
N THR A 332 12.82 17.40 -17.65
CA THR A 332 13.94 17.45 -16.71
C THR A 332 15.15 18.08 -17.37
N THR A 333 16.19 18.39 -16.61
CA THR A 333 17.45 18.94 -17.16
C THR A 333 18.16 17.99 -18.13
N GLY A 334 17.89 16.68 -18.05
CA GLY A 334 18.51 15.65 -18.88
C GLY A 334 17.59 15.01 -19.94
N GLY A 335 16.33 15.49 -20.03
CA GLY A 335 15.34 14.90 -20.94
C GLY A 335 13.93 14.95 -20.36
N THR A 336 13.30 13.79 -20.15
CA THR A 336 11.93 13.71 -19.63
C THR A 336 11.83 12.62 -18.57
N ARG A 337 11.13 12.92 -17.48
CA ARG A 337 10.61 11.91 -16.54
C ARG A 337 9.27 11.43 -17.06
N ILE A 338 9.19 10.13 -17.39
CA ILE A 338 7.94 9.46 -17.74
C ILE A 338 7.44 8.75 -16.48
N THR A 339 6.21 9.04 -16.08
CA THR A 339 5.52 8.32 -14.98
C THR A 339 4.34 7.57 -15.59
N GLN A 340 4.33 6.25 -15.44
CA GLN A 340 3.23 5.39 -15.85
C GLN A 340 2.48 4.93 -14.61
N THR A 341 1.16 5.07 -14.63
CA THR A 341 0.27 4.52 -13.60
C THR A 341 -0.76 3.59 -14.21
N PHE A 342 -1.18 2.60 -13.46
CA PHE A 342 -2.37 1.83 -13.80
C PHE A 342 -3.28 1.66 -12.58
N THR A 343 -4.59 1.64 -12.82
CA THR A 343 -5.60 1.38 -11.80
C THR A 343 -6.66 0.46 -12.38
N VAL A 344 -6.85 -0.70 -11.74
CA VAL A 344 -7.92 -1.64 -12.09
C VAL A 344 -9.23 -1.10 -11.51
N ILE A 345 -10.15 -0.68 -12.39
CA ILE A 345 -11.46 -0.12 -12.02
C ILE A 345 -12.44 -1.26 -11.67
N THR A 346 -12.49 -2.27 -12.52
CA THR A 346 -13.32 -3.47 -12.32
C THR A 346 -12.60 -4.71 -12.82
N VAL A 347 -12.73 -5.81 -12.09
CA VAL A 347 -12.35 -7.15 -12.56
C VAL A 347 -13.06 -8.19 -11.71
N ALA A 348 -13.57 -9.25 -12.33
CA ALA A 348 -14.16 -10.38 -11.61
C ALA A 348 -13.06 -11.18 -10.88
N ARG A 349 -13.28 -11.52 -9.60
CA ARG A 349 -12.26 -12.20 -8.76
C ARG A 349 -11.81 -13.53 -9.35
N TRP A 350 -12.74 -14.35 -9.85
CA TRP A 350 -12.40 -15.62 -10.50
C TRP A 350 -11.48 -15.43 -11.70
N TYR A 351 -11.74 -14.39 -12.50
CA TYR A 351 -10.93 -14.06 -13.67
C TYR A 351 -9.52 -13.60 -13.27
N ALA A 352 -9.41 -12.74 -12.25
CA ALA A 352 -8.13 -12.32 -11.72
C ALA A 352 -7.31 -13.51 -11.16
N THR A 353 -7.96 -14.48 -10.50
CA THR A 353 -7.29 -15.70 -10.04
C THR A 353 -6.77 -16.53 -11.21
N VAL A 354 -7.58 -16.71 -12.26
CA VAL A 354 -7.13 -17.41 -13.47
C VAL A 354 -5.94 -16.72 -14.13
N ILE A 355 -5.99 -15.39 -14.26
CA ILE A 355 -4.89 -14.61 -14.86
C ILE A 355 -3.63 -14.67 -13.99
N SER A 356 -3.73 -14.62 -12.67
CA SER A 356 -2.56 -14.71 -11.78
C SER A 356 -1.83 -16.04 -11.91
N LEU A 357 -2.56 -17.11 -12.16
CA LEU A 357 -2.00 -18.45 -12.38
C LEU A 357 -1.46 -18.61 -13.81
N ALA A 358 -2.16 -18.05 -14.82
CA ALA A 358 -1.81 -18.18 -16.23
C ALA A 358 -0.63 -17.25 -16.63
N VAL A 359 -0.51 -16.08 -15.98
CA VAL A 359 0.50 -15.06 -16.30
C VAL A 359 1.18 -14.60 -14.99
N PRO A 360 2.08 -15.40 -14.40
CA PRO A 360 2.78 -15.04 -13.15
C PRO A 360 3.54 -13.71 -13.23
N ALA A 361 3.99 -13.30 -14.43
CA ALA A 361 4.63 -12.01 -14.66
C ALA A 361 3.77 -10.80 -14.26
N HIS A 362 2.45 -10.95 -14.18
CA HIS A 362 1.56 -9.89 -13.71
C HIS A 362 1.64 -9.64 -12.20
N GLN A 363 2.28 -10.51 -11.42
CA GLN A 363 2.48 -10.32 -9.98
C GLN A 363 3.66 -9.38 -9.65
N GLY A 364 4.67 -9.29 -10.55
CA GLY A 364 5.86 -8.47 -10.34
C GLY A 364 6.20 -7.63 -11.57
N ARG A 365 5.31 -6.72 -11.98
CA ARG A 365 5.41 -5.97 -13.24
C ARG A 365 6.35 -4.75 -13.19
N ALA A 366 6.75 -4.29 -12.03
CA ALA A 366 7.41 -2.99 -11.87
C ALA A 366 8.68 -2.86 -12.71
N ASP A 367 9.55 -3.88 -12.68
CA ASP A 367 10.80 -3.86 -13.43
C ASP A 367 10.55 -3.89 -14.94
N ALA A 368 9.62 -4.73 -15.40
CA ALA A 368 9.26 -4.83 -16.80
C ALA A 368 8.65 -3.52 -17.34
N LEU A 369 7.72 -2.92 -16.60
CA LEU A 369 7.13 -1.62 -16.94
C LEU A 369 8.18 -0.50 -16.93
N THR A 370 9.10 -0.50 -15.95
CA THR A 370 10.21 0.47 -15.92
C THR A 370 11.12 0.31 -17.14
N GLN A 371 11.36 -0.93 -17.58
CA GLN A 371 12.13 -1.18 -18.79
C GLN A 371 11.38 -0.70 -20.04
N ASP A 372 10.08 -0.90 -20.14
CA ASP A 372 9.23 -0.37 -21.22
C ASP A 372 9.37 1.16 -21.34
N LEU A 373 9.38 1.89 -20.22
CA LEU A 373 9.57 3.35 -20.24
C LEU A 373 10.96 3.76 -20.79
N ARG A 374 11.99 2.98 -20.45
CA ARG A 374 13.34 3.23 -20.99
C ARG A 374 13.40 2.93 -22.50
N ASP A 375 12.71 1.89 -22.94
CA ASP A 375 12.66 1.50 -24.34
C ASP A 375 11.88 2.51 -25.18
N LEU A 376 10.74 3.00 -24.65
CA LEU A 376 9.99 4.12 -25.21
C LEU A 376 10.88 5.37 -25.38
N GLY A 377 11.65 5.73 -24.33
CA GLY A 377 12.57 6.87 -24.39
C GLY A 377 13.69 6.70 -25.40
N ARG A 378 14.27 5.49 -25.53
CA ARG A 378 15.31 5.18 -26.53
C ARG A 378 14.76 5.29 -27.95
N LEU A 379 13.57 4.75 -28.18
CA LEU A 379 12.89 4.82 -29.47
C LEU A 379 12.62 6.28 -29.87
N ALA A 380 12.07 7.07 -28.96
CA ALA A 380 11.79 8.48 -29.19
C ALA A 380 13.04 9.31 -29.49
N ALA A 381 14.18 9.00 -28.86
CA ALA A 381 15.45 9.65 -29.15
C ALA A 381 15.97 9.28 -30.54
N SER A 382 15.90 8.00 -30.92
CA SER A 382 16.37 7.52 -32.25
C SER A 382 15.56 8.09 -33.41
N ASP A 383 14.25 8.21 -33.28
CA ASP A 383 13.37 8.82 -34.29
C ASP A 383 13.71 10.27 -34.56
N ARG A 384 14.11 11.01 -33.54
CA ARG A 384 14.53 12.40 -33.67
C ARG A 384 15.82 12.54 -34.46
N ASP A 385 16.79 11.68 -34.23
CA ASP A 385 18.07 11.71 -34.96
C ASP A 385 17.87 11.41 -36.44
N LEU A 386 16.97 10.50 -36.78
CA LEU A 386 16.60 10.20 -38.17
C LEU A 386 15.85 11.36 -38.86
N ALA A 387 14.98 12.07 -38.15
CA ALA A 387 14.25 13.22 -38.67
C ALA A 387 15.15 14.46 -38.88
N GLY A 388 16.27 14.55 -38.15
CA GLY A 388 17.27 15.63 -38.27
C GLY A 388 18.24 15.48 -39.47
N VAL A 389 18.31 14.29 -40.09
CA VAL A 389 19.17 14.03 -41.28
C VAL A 389 18.37 14.34 -42.54
N THR A 390 18.32 15.62 -42.93
CA THR A 390 17.86 16.03 -44.28
C THR A 390 18.89 15.53 -45.30
N PRO A 391 18.52 14.74 -46.33
CA PRO A 391 19.48 14.35 -47.36
C PRO A 391 19.99 15.62 -48.09
N PRO A 392 21.27 15.70 -48.47
CA PRO A 392 21.78 16.82 -49.23
C PRO A 392 21.02 16.92 -50.55
N ARG A 393 20.45 18.10 -50.84
CA ARG A 393 19.86 18.41 -52.15
C ARG A 393 20.95 18.27 -53.18
N GLY A 394 20.83 17.21 -53.98
CA GLY A 394 21.69 17.04 -55.15
C GLY A 394 21.56 18.25 -56.07
N SER A 395 22.67 18.87 -56.34
CA SER A 395 22.88 19.87 -57.40
C SER A 395 22.82 19.25 -58.76
#